data_5284f81168c53be406abc0112f9ae198
#
_entry.id   5284f81168c53be406abc0112f9ae198
#
_cell.length_a   1.000
_cell.length_b   1.000
_cell.length_c   1.000
_cell.angle_alpha   90.00
_cell.angle_beta   90.00
_cell.angle_gamma   90.00
#
_symmetry.space_group_name_H-M   'P 1'
#
loop_
_entity.id
_entity.type
_entity.pdbx_description
1 polymer ?
#
loop_
_entity_poly.entity_id
_entity_poly.type
_entity_poly.pdbx_seq_one_letter_code
_entity_poly.pdbx_strand_id
1 'polypeptide(L)'
;ESQVIASNSMTSDKLSEYMDQFVAGSPDSVYIMVGINDLNYGSRSVDDIYNYEKTFIEELKSKLPDTEVYVLSVLPISKRFESSSKVKQTNIDALNSKFSDNAASLGITYVDVAGVFKDGTGYLGSSYTDSGYNLKSGYYAFLLNAIAGVVK
;
A
#
# COMPACT_ATOMS: atom_id res chain seq x y z
N GLU A 1 -17.50 10.70 2.66
CA GLU A 1 -17.09 9.46 3.34
C GLU A 1 -15.87 8.86 2.66
N SER A 2 -14.95 8.30 3.47
CA SER A 2 -13.75 7.61 2.99
C SER A 2 -13.97 6.11 3.01
N GLN A 3 -13.45 5.39 2.01
CA GLN A 3 -13.42 3.94 2.00
C GLN A 3 -11.98 3.44 1.99
N VAL A 4 -11.72 2.40 2.79
CA VAL A 4 -10.42 1.76 2.91
C VAL A 4 -10.52 0.34 2.37
N ILE A 5 -9.61 -0.02 1.47
CA ILE A 5 -9.40 -1.40 1.07
C ILE A 5 -8.20 -1.94 1.85
N ALA A 6 -8.48 -2.82 2.79
CA ALA A 6 -7.43 -3.55 3.51
C ALA A 6 -7.92 -4.96 3.83
N SER A 7 -7.13 -5.94 3.51
CA SER A 7 -7.36 -7.34 3.87
C SER A 7 -6.01 -8.01 4.11
N ASN A 8 -5.94 -8.86 5.12
CA ASN A 8 -4.68 -9.54 5.51
C ASN A 8 -4.07 -10.42 4.42
N SER A 9 -4.86 -10.82 3.43
CA SER A 9 -4.39 -11.69 2.34
C SER A 9 -4.63 -11.11 0.96
N MET A 10 -4.96 -9.81 0.87
CA MET A 10 -5.26 -9.17 -0.41
C MET A 10 -4.01 -9.04 -1.28
N THR A 11 -4.18 -9.41 -2.54
CA THR A 11 -3.20 -9.18 -3.61
C THR A 11 -3.74 -8.15 -4.59
N SER A 12 -2.85 -7.53 -5.36
CA SER A 12 -3.19 -6.41 -6.25
C SER A 12 -4.21 -6.78 -7.35
N ASP A 13 -4.19 -8.03 -7.82
CA ASP A 13 -5.15 -8.54 -8.82
C ASP A 13 -6.58 -8.64 -8.29
N LYS A 14 -6.75 -8.67 -6.97
CA LYS A 14 -8.06 -8.76 -6.31
C LYS A 14 -8.75 -7.41 -6.13
N LEU A 15 -8.07 -6.31 -6.38
CA LEU A 15 -8.63 -4.96 -6.24
C LEU A 15 -9.88 -4.78 -7.12
N SER A 16 -9.88 -5.35 -8.32
CA SER A 16 -11.01 -5.25 -9.25
C SER A 16 -12.32 -5.84 -8.69
N GLU A 17 -12.25 -6.80 -7.79
CA GLU A 17 -13.43 -7.40 -7.14
C GLU A 17 -14.19 -6.39 -6.27
N TYR A 18 -13.56 -5.30 -5.86
CA TYR A 18 -14.15 -4.25 -5.03
C TYR A 18 -14.70 -3.08 -5.84
N MET A 19 -14.51 -3.07 -7.17
CA MET A 19 -14.89 -1.93 -8.01
C MET A 19 -16.37 -1.58 -7.86
N ASP A 20 -17.25 -2.56 -7.96
CA ASP A 20 -18.71 -2.32 -7.86
C ASP A 20 -19.09 -1.76 -6.49
N GLN A 21 -18.42 -2.21 -5.42
CA GLN A 21 -18.65 -1.71 -4.07
C GLN A 21 -18.25 -0.24 -3.95
N PHE A 22 -17.13 0.16 -4.53
CA PHE A 22 -16.70 1.57 -4.53
C PHE A 22 -17.64 2.44 -5.35
N VAL A 23 -18.03 1.98 -6.53
CA VAL A 23 -18.94 2.72 -7.40
C VAL A 23 -20.29 2.92 -6.71
N ALA A 24 -20.83 1.88 -6.06
CA ALA A 24 -22.09 1.94 -5.32
C ALA A 24 -22.00 2.90 -4.12
N GLY A 25 -20.86 2.92 -3.41
CA GLY A 25 -20.65 3.78 -2.25
C GLY A 25 -20.32 5.23 -2.60
N SER A 26 -19.84 5.49 -3.79
CA SER A 26 -19.41 6.81 -4.27
C SER A 26 -18.63 7.60 -3.22
N PRO A 27 -17.51 7.06 -2.70
CA PRO A 27 -16.74 7.69 -1.62
C PRO A 27 -16.06 8.97 -2.08
N ASP A 28 -15.82 9.89 -1.15
CA ASP A 28 -15.02 11.09 -1.41
C ASP A 28 -13.54 10.76 -1.59
N SER A 29 -13.06 9.75 -0.86
CA SER A 29 -11.65 9.33 -0.88
C SER A 29 -11.54 7.81 -0.80
N VAL A 30 -10.56 7.26 -1.52
CA VAL A 30 -10.18 5.84 -1.47
C VAL A 30 -8.70 5.73 -1.11
N TYR A 31 -8.38 4.87 -0.16
CA TYR A 31 -7.01 4.60 0.30
C TYR A 31 -6.63 3.18 -0.07
N ILE A 32 -5.48 3.02 -0.72
CA ILE A 32 -5.00 1.72 -1.21
C ILE A 32 -3.64 1.43 -0.55
N MET A 33 -3.53 0.26 0.09
CA MET A 33 -2.27 -0.28 0.60
C MET A 33 -2.24 -1.78 0.30
N VAL A 34 -1.59 -2.18 -0.79
CA VAL A 34 -1.43 -3.59 -1.19
C VAL A 34 -0.02 -3.80 -1.75
N GLY A 35 0.39 -5.05 -1.89
CA GLY A 35 1.65 -5.41 -2.53
C GLY A 35 2.49 -6.42 -1.75
N ILE A 36 2.46 -6.40 -0.43
CA ILE A 36 3.28 -7.34 0.36
C ILE A 36 2.86 -8.79 0.14
N ASN A 37 1.56 -9.07 0.02
CA ASN A 37 1.07 -10.42 -0.22
C ASN A 37 1.43 -10.89 -1.63
N ASP A 38 1.38 -10.01 -2.63
CA ASP A 38 1.86 -10.32 -3.99
C ASP A 38 3.32 -10.76 -3.98
N LEU A 39 4.16 -10.05 -3.25
CA LEU A 39 5.58 -10.34 -3.14
C LEU A 39 5.86 -11.64 -2.38
N ASN A 40 5.00 -11.98 -1.40
CA ASN A 40 5.20 -13.15 -0.54
C ASN A 40 4.62 -14.44 -1.12
N TYR A 41 3.40 -14.40 -1.64
CA TYR A 41 2.69 -15.60 -2.10
C TYR A 41 2.84 -15.87 -3.58
N GLY A 42 3.08 -14.83 -4.36
CA GLY A 42 3.17 -14.95 -5.80
C GLY A 42 4.60 -14.87 -6.30
N SER A 43 4.78 -15.26 -7.53
CA SER A 43 5.97 -14.99 -8.33
C SER A 43 5.82 -13.69 -9.12
N ARG A 44 5.00 -12.75 -8.62
CA ARG A 44 4.75 -11.49 -9.30
C ARG A 44 5.94 -10.55 -9.15
N SER A 45 6.31 -9.94 -10.25
CA SER A 45 7.30 -8.88 -10.28
C SER A 45 6.71 -7.57 -9.72
N VAL A 46 7.58 -6.64 -9.37
CA VAL A 46 7.19 -5.27 -9.01
C VAL A 46 6.35 -4.63 -10.13
N ASP A 47 6.72 -4.86 -11.39
CA ASP A 47 5.99 -4.33 -12.53
C ASP A 47 4.58 -4.92 -12.65
N ASP A 48 4.41 -6.22 -12.41
CA ASP A 48 3.09 -6.85 -12.42
C ASP A 48 2.18 -6.24 -11.35
N ILE A 49 2.68 -6.08 -10.13
CA ILE A 49 1.93 -5.51 -9.02
C ILE A 49 1.52 -4.07 -9.35
N TYR A 50 2.48 -3.28 -9.80
CA TYR A 50 2.24 -1.89 -10.20
C TYR A 50 1.16 -1.81 -11.29
N ASN A 51 1.23 -2.67 -12.31
CA ASN A 51 0.27 -2.67 -13.42
C ASN A 51 -1.14 -3.06 -12.98
N TYR A 52 -1.31 -4.01 -12.07
CA TYR A 52 -2.62 -4.33 -11.50
C TYR A 52 -3.22 -3.14 -10.76
N GLU A 53 -2.43 -2.48 -9.91
CA GLU A 53 -2.89 -1.31 -9.17
C GLU A 53 -3.18 -0.13 -10.10
N LYS A 54 -2.32 0.11 -11.08
CA LYS A 54 -2.51 1.17 -12.09
C LYS A 54 -3.81 0.97 -12.86
N THR A 55 -4.08 -0.23 -13.35
CA THR A 55 -5.31 -0.55 -14.08
C THR A 55 -6.53 -0.31 -13.20
N PHE A 56 -6.48 -0.73 -11.94
CA PHE A 56 -7.55 -0.48 -10.98
C PHE A 56 -7.78 1.02 -10.76
N ILE A 57 -6.72 1.78 -10.54
CA ILE A 57 -6.79 3.23 -10.32
C ILE A 57 -7.38 3.95 -11.53
N GLU A 58 -6.95 3.60 -12.73
CA GLU A 58 -7.44 4.21 -13.97
C GLU A 58 -8.94 3.94 -14.16
N GLU A 59 -9.39 2.72 -13.91
CA GLU A 59 -10.79 2.36 -13.98
C GLU A 59 -11.61 3.07 -12.89
N LEU A 60 -11.11 3.10 -11.66
CA LEU A 60 -11.77 3.79 -10.55
C LEU A 60 -11.98 5.28 -10.85
N LYS A 61 -10.94 5.95 -11.35
CA LYS A 61 -11.01 7.37 -11.71
C LYS A 61 -11.93 7.64 -12.89
N SER A 62 -12.03 6.71 -13.82
CA SER A 62 -12.99 6.79 -14.93
C SER A 62 -14.44 6.72 -14.45
N LYS A 63 -14.73 5.84 -13.49
CA LYS A 63 -16.08 5.65 -12.94
C LYS A 63 -16.44 6.66 -11.85
N LEU A 64 -15.46 7.12 -11.09
CA LEU A 64 -15.61 8.05 -9.98
C LEU A 64 -14.62 9.21 -10.12
N PRO A 65 -14.83 10.11 -11.09
CA PRO A 65 -13.84 11.16 -11.41
C PRO A 65 -13.60 12.18 -10.28
N ASP A 66 -14.56 12.33 -9.37
CA ASP A 66 -14.45 13.27 -8.25
C ASP A 66 -13.87 12.62 -6.97
N THR A 67 -13.64 11.31 -6.98
CA THR A 67 -13.05 10.59 -5.84
C THR A 67 -11.55 10.82 -5.80
N GLU A 68 -11.05 11.25 -4.66
CA GLU A 68 -9.61 11.34 -4.41
C GLU A 68 -9.03 9.96 -4.11
N VAL A 69 -7.93 9.61 -4.77
CA VAL A 69 -7.26 8.33 -4.59
C VAL A 69 -5.91 8.54 -3.93
N TYR A 70 -5.71 7.85 -2.81
CA TYR A 70 -4.46 7.85 -2.04
C TYR A 70 -3.85 6.46 -2.11
N VAL A 71 -2.58 6.38 -2.48
CA VAL A 71 -1.82 5.15 -2.41
C VAL A 71 -0.78 5.28 -1.30
N LEU A 72 -0.87 4.39 -0.31
CA LEU A 72 0.04 4.35 0.81
C LEU A 72 1.23 3.45 0.46
N SER A 73 2.42 3.85 0.90
CA SER A 73 3.60 3.00 0.77
C SER A 73 3.37 1.65 1.45
N VAL A 74 3.87 0.59 0.83
CA VAL A 74 3.97 -0.72 1.50
C VAL A 74 4.94 -0.57 2.67
N LEU A 75 4.56 -1.09 3.83
CA LEU A 75 5.40 -1.01 5.03
C LEU A 75 6.68 -1.84 4.86
N PRO A 76 7.77 -1.43 5.51
CA PRO A 76 9.00 -2.20 5.48
C PRO A 76 8.83 -3.54 6.19
N ILE A 77 9.75 -4.47 5.90
CA ILE A 77 9.85 -5.75 6.60
C ILE A 77 11.11 -5.80 7.45
N SER A 78 11.14 -6.68 8.44
CA SER A 78 12.36 -6.92 9.20
C SER A 78 13.36 -7.73 8.38
N LYS A 79 14.64 -7.58 8.68
CA LYS A 79 15.71 -8.38 8.06
C LYS A 79 15.51 -9.89 8.28
N ARG A 80 14.99 -10.26 9.46
CA ARG A 80 14.66 -11.66 9.78
C ARG A 80 13.56 -12.19 8.86
N PHE A 81 12.50 -11.43 8.64
CA PHE A 81 11.41 -11.81 7.75
C PHE A 81 11.88 -11.94 6.30
N GLU A 82 12.72 -11.02 5.83
CA GLU A 82 13.33 -11.09 4.51
C GLU A 82 14.08 -12.42 4.31
N SER A 83 14.82 -12.87 5.31
CA SER A 83 15.58 -14.11 5.24
C SER A 83 14.73 -15.38 5.21
N SER A 84 13.51 -15.30 5.73
CA SER A 84 12.61 -16.47 5.88
C SER A 84 11.42 -16.45 4.90
N SER A 85 11.32 -15.42 4.04
CA SER A 85 10.21 -15.25 3.10
C SER A 85 10.71 -15.03 1.68
N LYS A 86 9.77 -14.86 0.76
CA LYS A 86 10.05 -14.46 -0.63
C LYS A 86 10.14 -12.94 -0.80
N VAL A 87 9.76 -12.19 0.22
CA VAL A 87 9.74 -10.73 0.17
C VAL A 87 11.15 -10.19 0.32
N LYS A 88 11.51 -9.24 -0.54
CA LYS A 88 12.76 -8.50 -0.47
C LYS A 88 12.44 -7.02 -0.20
N GLN A 89 13.15 -6.42 0.75
CA GLN A 89 12.98 -5.00 1.06
C GLN A 89 13.23 -4.12 -0.18
N THR A 90 14.18 -4.50 -1.01
CA THR A 90 14.48 -3.80 -2.27
C THR A 90 13.30 -3.79 -3.23
N ASN A 91 12.49 -4.86 -3.26
CA ASN A 91 11.28 -4.91 -4.09
C ASN A 91 10.16 -4.03 -3.50
N ILE A 92 10.02 -3.98 -2.19
CA ILE A 92 9.11 -3.04 -1.52
C ILE A 92 9.51 -1.61 -1.87
N ASP A 93 10.75 -1.26 -1.73
CA ASP A 93 11.26 0.08 -2.00
C ASP A 93 11.06 0.45 -3.49
N ALA A 94 11.28 -0.49 -4.40
CA ALA A 94 11.06 -0.29 -5.83
C ALA A 94 9.58 -0.05 -6.17
N LEU A 95 8.68 -0.81 -5.58
CA LEU A 95 7.24 -0.63 -5.77
C LEU A 95 6.77 0.72 -5.25
N ASN A 96 7.20 1.10 -4.05
CA ASN A 96 6.90 2.40 -3.46
C ASN A 96 7.42 3.55 -4.34
N SER A 97 8.63 3.42 -4.87
CA SER A 97 9.20 4.43 -5.79
C SER A 97 8.41 4.57 -7.08
N LYS A 98 7.91 3.47 -7.64
CA LYS A 98 7.07 3.53 -8.85
C LYS A 98 5.81 4.36 -8.63
N PHE A 99 5.14 4.21 -7.49
CA PHE A 99 3.96 5.01 -7.17
C PHE A 99 4.32 6.46 -6.87
N SER A 100 5.38 6.69 -6.12
CA SER A 100 5.87 8.05 -5.83
C SER A 100 6.22 8.80 -7.11
N ASP A 101 6.97 8.17 -8.00
CA ASP A 101 7.44 8.80 -9.25
C ASP A 101 6.31 9.05 -10.25
N ASN A 102 5.28 8.22 -10.24
CA ASN A 102 4.16 8.29 -11.19
C ASN A 102 2.86 8.86 -10.58
N ALA A 103 2.89 9.34 -9.35
CA ALA A 103 1.70 9.82 -8.65
C ALA A 103 0.96 10.91 -9.43
N ALA A 104 1.67 11.89 -9.93
CA ALA A 104 1.08 13.00 -10.70
C ALA A 104 0.43 12.51 -11.99
N SER A 105 1.08 11.64 -12.73
CA SER A 105 0.54 11.10 -14.00
C SER A 105 -0.66 10.17 -13.78
N LEU A 106 -0.70 9.46 -12.65
CA LEU A 106 -1.84 8.62 -12.27
C LEU A 106 -2.99 9.43 -11.67
N GLY A 107 -2.76 10.68 -11.31
CA GLY A 107 -3.74 11.52 -10.63
C GLY A 107 -4.06 11.06 -9.21
N ILE A 108 -3.08 10.54 -8.52
CA ILE A 108 -3.16 10.07 -7.13
C ILE A 108 -2.29 10.90 -6.20
N THR A 109 -2.54 10.78 -4.90
CA THR A 109 -1.63 11.26 -3.87
C THR A 109 -0.91 10.04 -3.25
N TYR A 110 0.41 10.03 -3.38
CA TYR A 110 1.23 9.02 -2.72
C TYR A 110 1.54 9.46 -1.28
N VAL A 111 1.31 8.57 -0.33
CA VAL A 111 1.53 8.83 1.09
C VAL A 111 2.63 7.91 1.61
N ASP A 112 3.80 8.48 1.93
CA ASP A 112 4.89 7.71 2.53
C ASP A 112 4.65 7.54 4.02
N VAL A 113 4.18 6.37 4.41
CA VAL A 113 4.02 5.97 5.81
C VAL A 113 5.12 4.98 6.24
N ALA A 114 5.89 4.45 5.29
CA ALA A 114 6.92 3.45 5.57
C ALA A 114 8.14 4.05 6.30
N GLY A 115 8.50 5.27 5.97
CA GLY A 115 9.71 5.91 6.47
C GLY A 115 9.80 5.99 7.99
N VAL A 116 8.66 6.21 8.66
CA VAL A 116 8.60 6.34 10.13
C VAL A 116 8.85 5.01 10.87
N PHE A 117 8.71 3.89 10.17
CA PHE A 117 8.88 2.55 10.76
C PHE A 117 10.23 1.90 10.40
N LYS A 118 11.02 2.53 9.53
CA LYS A 118 12.36 2.05 9.19
C LYS A 118 13.37 2.40 10.28
N ASP A 119 14.24 1.45 10.58
CA ASP A 119 15.42 1.71 11.38
C ASP A 119 16.56 2.30 10.53
N GLY A 120 17.73 2.53 11.14
CA GLY A 120 18.90 3.08 10.44
C GLY A 120 19.47 2.19 9.33
N THR A 121 18.99 0.94 9.20
CA THR A 121 19.40 0.00 8.15
C THR A 121 18.40 -0.09 6.99
N GLY A 122 17.27 0.63 7.08
CA GLY A 122 16.23 0.63 6.07
C GLY A 122 15.22 -0.49 6.19
N TYR A 123 15.30 -1.32 7.23
CA TYR A 123 14.35 -2.39 7.55
C TYR A 123 13.36 -1.93 8.62
N LEU A 124 12.26 -2.69 8.77
CA LEU A 124 11.31 -2.47 9.85
C LEU A 124 12.00 -2.65 11.20
N GLY A 125 11.93 -1.62 12.03
CA GLY A 125 12.52 -1.67 13.37
C GLY A 125 11.89 -2.76 14.24
N SER A 126 12.71 -3.49 14.97
CA SER A 126 12.26 -4.63 15.80
C SER A 126 11.29 -4.25 16.90
N SER A 127 11.31 -2.98 17.34
CA SER A 127 10.37 -2.47 18.33
C SER A 127 8.93 -2.37 17.82
N TYR A 128 8.73 -2.30 16.49
CA TYR A 128 7.43 -2.09 15.87
C TYR A 128 6.70 -3.37 15.49
N THR A 129 7.38 -4.51 15.50
CA THR A 129 6.83 -5.77 14.98
C THR A 129 7.28 -6.98 15.78
N ASP A 130 6.40 -7.99 15.87
CA ASP A 130 6.74 -9.32 16.37
C ASP A 130 6.87 -10.33 15.22
N SER A 131 6.04 -10.20 14.18
CA SER A 131 6.03 -11.09 13.01
C SER A 131 7.13 -10.75 11.99
N GLY A 132 7.62 -9.53 11.98
CA GLY A 132 8.57 -9.03 10.99
C GLY A 132 7.94 -8.34 9.77
N TYR A 133 6.61 -8.31 9.67
CA TYR A 133 5.90 -7.65 8.59
C TYR A 133 4.60 -6.94 9.02
N ASN A 134 3.98 -7.35 10.12
CA ASN A 134 2.83 -6.66 10.71
C ASN A 134 3.28 -5.78 11.86
N LEU A 135 2.68 -4.60 11.98
CA LEU A 135 2.89 -3.73 13.13
C LEU A 135 2.23 -4.32 14.37
N LYS A 136 2.85 -4.12 15.53
CA LYS A 136 2.18 -4.32 16.82
C LYS A 136 0.96 -3.39 16.92
N SER A 137 -0.08 -3.84 17.58
CA SER A 137 -1.38 -3.14 17.63
C SER A 137 -1.29 -1.67 18.06
N GLY A 138 -0.39 -1.35 19.00
CA GLY A 138 -0.20 0.02 19.47
C GLY A 138 0.33 1.01 18.42
N TYR A 139 0.91 0.53 17.33
CA TYR A 139 1.46 1.39 16.28
C TYR A 139 0.50 1.66 15.12
N TYR A 140 -0.66 1.00 15.07
CA TYR A 140 -1.67 1.31 14.06
C TYR A 140 -2.25 2.72 14.25
N ALA A 141 -2.42 3.18 15.47
CA ALA A 141 -2.83 4.56 15.75
C ALA A 141 -1.80 5.56 15.21
N PHE A 142 -0.52 5.25 15.34
CA PHE A 142 0.57 6.06 14.82
C PHE A 142 0.53 6.12 13.29
N LEU A 143 0.26 4.98 12.64
CA LEU A 143 0.07 4.89 11.18
C LEU A 143 -1.12 5.75 10.73
N LEU A 144 -2.26 5.65 11.40
CA LEU A 144 -3.45 6.44 11.09
C LEU A 144 -3.20 7.95 11.25
N ASN A 145 -2.45 8.35 12.27
CA ASN A 145 -2.07 9.74 12.47
C ASN A 145 -1.14 10.26 11.36
N ALA A 146 -0.22 9.42 10.88
CA ALA A 146 0.64 9.77 9.76
C ALA A 146 -0.17 9.98 8.47
N ILE A 147 -1.17 9.15 8.23
CA ILE A 147 -2.11 9.30 7.11
C ILE A 147 -2.91 10.60 7.27
N ALA A 148 -3.50 10.84 8.43
CA ALA A 148 -4.31 12.03 8.72
C ALA A 148 -3.53 13.34 8.55
N GLY A 149 -2.22 13.35 8.80
CA GLY A 149 -1.36 14.50 8.61
C GLY A 149 -1.15 14.91 7.16
N VAL A 150 -1.40 14.01 6.21
CA VAL A 150 -1.26 14.24 4.76
C VAL A 150 -2.60 14.49 4.09
N VAL A 151 -3.65 13.89 4.60
CA VAL A 151 -5.03 14.02 4.09
C VAL A 151 -5.65 15.29 4.65
N LYS A 152 -6.00 16.19 3.78
CA LYS A 152 -6.67 17.45 4.13
C LYS A 152 -8.18 17.30 4.15
#